data_b91f7aee05ae31c596a8c103adf456bf
#
_entry.id   b91f7aee05ae31c596a8c103adf456bf
#
_cell.length_a   1.000
_cell.length_b   1.000
_cell.length_c   1.000
_cell.angle_alpha   90.00
_cell.angle_beta   90.00
_cell.angle_gamma   90.00
#
_symmetry.space_group_name_H-M   'P 1'
#
loop_
_entity.id
_entity.type
_entity.pdbx_description
1 polymer ?
#
loop_
_entity_poly.entity_id
_entity_poly.type
_entity_poly.pdbx_seq_one_letter_code
_entity_poly.pdbx_strand_id
1 'polypeptide(L)'
;MSDRPYIHCFMLTSIDGKVTGKFLSKPECKPYVEKYIEMDKKFYNQGFIYGKNTMKESYTKFFLDKLPSNLEIDKNSPDFSKSEDFTPHTDGKYYSIVYDRKGTLICKNNHLPNKEEKKLILVLTEQASKEHLLYLRSIKCNYIIA
;
A
#
# COMPACT_ATOMS: atom_id res chain seq x y z
N MET A 1 -16.16 18.76 -14.32
CA MET A 1 -15.22 17.62 -14.18
C MET A 1 -15.83 16.68 -13.16
N SER A 2 -15.67 15.37 -13.31
CA SER A 2 -16.20 14.40 -12.34
C SER A 2 -15.38 14.49 -11.05
N ASP A 3 -16.03 14.61 -9.88
CA ASP A 3 -15.37 14.56 -8.56
C ASP A 3 -14.88 13.18 -8.18
N ARG A 4 -15.01 12.19 -9.06
CA ARG A 4 -14.63 10.80 -8.81
C ARG A 4 -13.36 10.44 -9.57
N PRO A 5 -12.43 9.69 -8.95
CA PRO A 5 -11.26 9.19 -9.64
C PRO A 5 -11.64 8.21 -10.75
N TYR A 6 -10.88 8.21 -11.82
CA TYR A 6 -10.99 7.19 -12.86
C TYR A 6 -10.20 5.95 -12.41
N ILE A 7 -10.87 4.81 -12.32
CA ILE A 7 -10.28 3.54 -11.81
C ILE A 7 -10.20 2.53 -12.94
N HIS A 8 -9.00 2.02 -13.18
CA HIS A 8 -8.76 0.89 -14.09
C HIS A 8 -8.56 -0.39 -13.31
N CYS A 9 -9.24 -1.46 -13.69
CA CYS A 9 -8.88 -2.80 -13.28
C CYS A 9 -8.03 -3.43 -14.39
N PHE A 10 -6.72 -3.47 -14.19
CA PHE A 10 -5.77 -4.00 -15.16
C PHE A 10 -5.01 -5.18 -14.53
N MET A 11 -5.24 -6.37 -15.07
CA MET A 11 -4.74 -7.61 -14.47
C MET A 11 -4.29 -8.60 -15.54
N LEU A 12 -3.21 -9.33 -15.27
CA LEU A 12 -2.82 -10.51 -16.01
C LEU A 12 -3.43 -11.75 -15.34
N THR A 13 -4.21 -12.51 -16.08
CA THR A 13 -4.88 -13.71 -15.56
C THR A 13 -4.58 -14.92 -16.42
N SER A 14 -4.62 -16.11 -15.83
CA SER A 14 -4.72 -17.35 -16.58
C SER A 14 -6.12 -17.51 -17.20
N ILE A 15 -6.29 -18.47 -18.11
CA ILE A 15 -7.57 -18.71 -18.78
C ILE A 15 -8.69 -19.12 -17.82
N ASP A 16 -8.32 -19.69 -16.67
CA ASP A 16 -9.25 -20.05 -15.58
C ASP A 16 -9.37 -18.94 -14.50
N GLY A 17 -8.94 -17.71 -14.83
CA GLY A 17 -9.12 -16.50 -14.00
C GLY A 17 -8.16 -16.36 -12.81
N LYS A 18 -7.12 -17.18 -12.70
CA LYS A 18 -6.14 -17.05 -11.62
C LYS A 18 -5.21 -15.87 -11.88
N VAL A 19 -5.04 -15.02 -10.86
CA VAL A 19 -4.16 -13.84 -10.89
C VAL A 19 -2.80 -14.10 -10.24
N THR A 20 -2.64 -15.22 -9.54
CA THR A 20 -1.40 -15.65 -8.88
C THR A 20 -1.14 -17.13 -9.14
N GLY A 21 0.12 -17.53 -9.08
CA GLY A 21 0.49 -18.95 -9.21
C GLY A 21 1.81 -19.16 -9.94
N LYS A 22 2.30 -20.40 -9.88
CA LYS A 22 3.57 -20.81 -10.50
C LYS A 22 3.60 -20.62 -12.03
N PHE A 23 2.45 -20.47 -12.67
CA PHE A 23 2.39 -20.26 -14.11
C PHE A 23 3.05 -18.93 -14.53
N LEU A 24 2.97 -17.89 -13.70
CA LEU A 24 3.58 -16.58 -14.00
C LEU A 24 5.11 -16.63 -14.11
N SER A 25 5.75 -17.59 -13.46
CA SER A 25 7.21 -17.78 -13.52
C SER A 25 7.67 -18.76 -14.60
N LYS A 26 6.74 -19.35 -15.35
CA LYS A 26 7.09 -20.26 -16.46
C LYS A 26 7.68 -19.48 -17.64
N PRO A 27 8.70 -20.03 -18.33
CA PRO A 27 9.29 -19.39 -19.50
C PRO A 27 8.28 -19.00 -20.57
N GLU A 28 7.27 -19.83 -20.79
CA GLU A 28 6.21 -19.61 -21.78
C GLU A 28 5.34 -18.40 -21.45
N CYS A 29 5.23 -18.04 -20.17
CA CYS A 29 4.44 -16.88 -19.72
C CYS A 29 5.25 -15.56 -19.73
N LYS A 30 6.57 -15.63 -19.84
CA LYS A 30 7.44 -14.46 -19.80
C LYS A 30 7.06 -13.36 -20.82
N PRO A 31 6.78 -13.66 -22.09
CA PRO A 31 6.38 -12.63 -23.06
C PRO A 31 5.10 -11.89 -22.67
N TYR A 32 4.14 -12.60 -22.05
CA TYR A 32 2.88 -12.01 -21.60
C TYR A 32 3.08 -11.12 -20.38
N VAL A 33 3.96 -11.51 -19.44
CA VAL A 33 4.34 -10.69 -18.28
C VAL A 33 5.06 -9.42 -18.74
N GLU A 34 5.99 -9.53 -19.69
CA GLU A 34 6.68 -8.37 -20.26
C GLU A 34 5.71 -7.41 -20.95
N LYS A 35 4.76 -7.96 -21.72
CA LYS A 35 3.71 -7.16 -22.37
C LYS A 35 2.78 -6.48 -21.37
N TYR A 36 2.42 -7.17 -20.28
CA TYR A 36 1.64 -6.59 -19.19
C TYR A 36 2.37 -5.39 -18.58
N ILE A 37 3.68 -5.52 -18.30
CA ILE A 37 4.50 -4.43 -17.74
C ILE A 37 4.61 -3.25 -18.73
N GLU A 38 4.77 -3.54 -20.02
CA GLU A 38 4.81 -2.51 -21.07
C GLU A 38 3.50 -1.73 -21.15
N MET A 39 2.38 -2.43 -21.09
CA MET A 39 1.05 -1.82 -21.13
C MET A 39 0.77 -0.99 -19.87
N ASP A 40 1.17 -1.46 -18.67
CA ASP A 40 1.02 -0.74 -17.41
C ASP A 40 1.68 0.65 -17.46
N LYS A 41 2.84 0.75 -18.11
CA LYS A 41 3.55 2.03 -18.29
C LYS A 41 2.79 3.05 -19.16
N LYS A 42 1.85 2.60 -19.98
CA LYS A 42 1.02 3.48 -20.83
C LYS A 42 -0.15 4.11 -20.07
N PHE A 43 -0.51 3.54 -18.94
CA PHE A 43 -1.47 4.17 -18.04
C PHE A 43 -0.75 5.21 -17.21
N TYR A 44 -1.09 6.48 -17.38
CA TYR A 44 -0.55 7.60 -16.57
C TYR A 44 -1.23 7.62 -15.20
N ASN A 45 -1.09 6.54 -14.46
CA ASN A 45 -1.74 6.36 -13.16
C ASN A 45 -1.08 7.21 -12.08
N GLN A 46 -1.89 7.98 -11.35
CA GLN A 46 -1.45 8.71 -10.16
C GLN A 46 -1.31 7.79 -8.95
N GLY A 47 -1.93 6.61 -8.96
CA GLY A 47 -1.87 5.66 -7.87
C GLY A 47 -2.14 4.22 -8.29
N PHE A 48 -1.65 3.31 -7.48
CA PHE A 48 -1.90 1.87 -7.59
C PHE A 48 -2.57 1.38 -6.32
N ILE A 49 -3.59 0.55 -6.47
CA ILE A 49 -4.35 -0.02 -5.36
C ILE A 49 -3.94 -1.48 -5.19
N TYR A 50 -3.59 -1.85 -3.96
CA TYR A 50 -3.16 -3.20 -3.61
C TYR A 50 -3.95 -3.75 -2.42
N GLY A 51 -4.28 -5.04 -2.49
CA GLY A 51 -4.70 -5.77 -1.30
C GLY A 51 -3.51 -6.13 -0.39
N LYS A 52 -3.77 -6.32 0.88
CA LYS A 52 -2.78 -6.68 1.90
C LYS A 52 -1.92 -7.90 1.51
N ASN A 53 -2.54 -8.97 1.01
CA ASN A 53 -1.81 -10.19 0.68
C ASN A 53 -0.82 -9.97 -0.46
N THR A 54 -1.24 -9.28 -1.52
CA THR A 54 -0.36 -8.89 -2.64
C THR A 54 0.85 -8.11 -2.15
N MET A 55 0.64 -7.18 -1.21
CA MET A 55 1.73 -6.39 -0.63
C MET A 55 2.70 -7.25 0.17
N LYS A 56 2.21 -8.15 1.02
CA LYS A 56 3.06 -9.08 1.78
C LYS A 56 3.91 -9.97 0.88
N GLU A 57 3.32 -10.50 -0.18
CA GLU A 57 4.01 -11.39 -1.13
C GLU A 57 5.05 -10.64 -1.98
N SER A 58 4.70 -9.44 -2.46
CA SER A 58 5.56 -8.65 -3.35
C SER A 58 6.69 -7.92 -2.63
N TYR A 59 6.49 -7.57 -1.35
CA TYR A 59 7.40 -6.73 -0.56
C TYR A 59 7.71 -7.31 0.81
N THR A 60 8.00 -8.62 0.89
CA THR A 60 8.20 -9.37 2.15
C THR A 60 9.17 -8.73 3.13
N LYS A 61 10.27 -8.15 2.63
CA LYS A 61 11.31 -7.51 3.45
C LYS A 61 10.97 -6.09 3.90
N PHE A 62 9.90 -5.52 3.38
CA PHE A 62 9.48 -4.15 3.69
C PHE A 62 8.65 -4.05 4.96
N PHE A 63 7.96 -5.11 5.33
CA PHE A 63 7.12 -5.13 6.51
C PHE A 63 7.85 -5.74 7.70
N LEU A 64 7.57 -5.20 8.88
CA LEU A 64 8.02 -5.77 10.15
C LEU A 64 7.03 -6.82 10.64
N ASP A 65 7.53 -7.83 11.36
CA ASP A 65 6.67 -8.87 11.96
C ASP A 65 5.89 -8.34 13.17
N LYS A 66 6.48 -7.37 13.88
CA LYS A 66 5.89 -6.72 15.07
C LYS A 66 6.30 -5.26 15.16
N LEU A 67 5.50 -4.49 15.87
CA LEU A 67 5.84 -3.11 16.19
C LEU A 67 7.15 -3.03 16.96
N PRO A 68 8.00 -2.02 16.69
CA PRO A 68 9.22 -1.81 17.45
C PRO A 68 8.92 -1.62 18.94
N SER A 69 9.63 -2.37 19.81
CA SER A 69 9.42 -2.30 21.26
C SER A 69 9.89 -1.00 21.92
N ASN A 70 10.75 -0.26 21.23
CA ASN A 70 11.28 1.05 21.63
C ASN A 70 10.52 2.22 20.97
N LEU A 71 9.25 2.01 20.60
CA LEU A 71 8.40 3.12 20.20
C LEU A 71 8.33 4.10 21.38
N GLU A 72 9.13 5.15 21.31
CA GLU A 72 8.89 6.35 22.10
C GLU A 72 7.57 6.94 21.62
N ILE A 73 6.49 6.40 22.17
CA ILE A 73 5.19 7.03 22.04
C ILE A 73 5.36 8.35 22.74
N ASP A 74 5.49 9.43 22.01
CA ASP A 74 5.47 10.75 22.57
C ASP A 74 4.17 10.87 23.37
N LYS A 75 4.30 10.78 24.70
CA LYS A 75 3.17 10.89 25.64
C LYS A 75 2.49 12.26 25.53
N ASN A 76 3.18 13.22 24.91
CA ASN A 76 2.66 14.54 24.56
C ASN A 76 2.08 14.59 23.13
N SER A 77 2.08 13.46 22.40
CA SER A 77 1.39 13.38 21.12
C SER A 77 -0.06 13.78 21.33
N PRO A 78 -0.58 14.78 20.58
CA PRO A 78 -1.95 15.23 20.75
C PRO A 78 -2.89 14.04 20.71
N ASP A 79 -3.83 14.00 21.63
CA ASP A 79 -4.85 12.96 21.62
C ASP A 79 -5.60 13.04 20.29
N PHE A 80 -5.62 11.94 19.55
CA PHE A 80 -6.29 11.85 18.27
C PHE A 80 -7.34 10.74 18.30
N SER A 81 -8.42 10.97 17.60
CA SER A 81 -9.45 9.96 17.40
C SER A 81 -8.93 8.84 16.48
N LYS A 82 -9.28 7.58 16.80
CA LYS A 82 -8.98 6.44 15.91
C LYS A 82 -9.71 6.52 14.56
N SER A 83 -10.72 7.36 14.45
CA SER A 83 -11.45 7.64 13.20
C SER A 83 -10.86 8.80 12.40
N GLU A 84 -9.72 9.35 12.82
CA GLU A 84 -9.09 10.50 12.18
C GLU A 84 -8.06 10.07 11.15
N ASP A 85 -8.18 10.61 9.95
CA ASP A 85 -7.19 10.46 8.88
C ASP A 85 -5.87 11.16 9.24
N PHE A 86 -4.77 10.62 8.73
CA PHE A 86 -3.47 11.24 8.84
C PHE A 86 -2.76 11.24 7.49
N THR A 87 -2.69 12.41 6.87
CA THR A 87 -2.15 12.57 5.53
C THR A 87 -1.09 13.67 5.46
N PRO A 88 0.08 13.50 6.13
CA PRO A 88 1.14 14.52 6.17
C PRO A 88 1.77 14.79 4.80
N HIS A 89 1.60 13.90 3.84
CA HIS A 89 2.15 14.00 2.49
C HIS A 89 1.03 13.97 1.46
N THR A 90 0.47 15.13 1.14
CA THR A 90 -0.55 15.32 0.08
C THR A 90 0.06 15.84 -1.22
N ASP A 91 1.34 16.18 -1.21
CA ASP A 91 2.13 16.72 -2.32
C ASP A 91 2.72 15.62 -3.22
N GLY A 92 2.43 14.37 -2.94
CA GLY A 92 2.89 13.24 -3.72
C GLY A 92 2.32 13.25 -5.13
N LYS A 93 3.18 13.08 -6.13
CA LYS A 93 2.77 12.93 -7.53
C LYS A 93 2.15 11.56 -7.80
N TYR A 94 2.62 10.54 -7.06
CA TYR A 94 2.19 9.16 -7.20
C TYR A 94 1.97 8.52 -5.84
N TYR A 95 1.00 7.59 -5.78
CA TYR A 95 0.61 6.91 -4.56
C TYR A 95 0.56 5.39 -4.71
N SER A 96 0.95 4.68 -3.66
CA SER A 96 0.70 3.26 -3.48
C SER A 96 -0.34 3.11 -2.37
N ILE A 97 -1.56 2.73 -2.74
CA ILE A 97 -2.70 2.64 -1.83
C ILE A 97 -2.88 1.18 -1.43
N VAL A 98 -2.93 0.90 -0.15
CA VAL A 98 -2.99 -0.47 0.38
C VAL A 98 -4.17 -0.65 1.32
N TYR A 99 -5.06 -1.57 0.98
CA TYR A 99 -6.15 -1.94 1.86
C TYR A 99 -5.68 -2.93 2.93
N ASP A 100 -5.62 -2.49 4.18
CA ASP A 100 -5.31 -3.30 5.36
C ASP A 100 -6.26 -3.00 6.51
N ARG A 101 -7.50 -3.42 6.37
CA ARG A 101 -8.60 -3.13 7.30
C ARG A 101 -8.23 -3.16 8.78
N LYS A 102 -7.41 -4.11 9.22
CA LYS A 102 -7.08 -4.31 10.63
C LYS A 102 -5.78 -3.63 11.07
N GLY A 103 -5.04 -2.99 10.16
CA GLY A 103 -3.74 -2.42 10.48
C GLY A 103 -2.72 -3.47 10.90
N THR A 104 -2.53 -4.50 10.06
CA THR A 104 -1.59 -5.59 10.33
C THR A 104 -0.28 -5.49 9.54
N LEU A 105 -0.20 -4.55 8.60
CA LEU A 105 1.00 -4.25 7.83
C LEU A 105 1.82 -3.17 8.53
N ILE A 106 2.91 -3.57 9.15
CA ILE A 106 3.82 -2.65 9.85
C ILE A 106 4.91 -2.24 8.87
N CYS A 107 4.70 -1.11 8.19
CA CYS A 107 5.61 -0.60 7.17
C CYS A 107 6.91 -0.07 7.79
N LYS A 108 8.05 -0.27 7.13
CA LYS A 108 9.33 0.31 7.57
C LYS A 108 9.45 1.81 7.24
N ASN A 109 8.80 2.26 6.17
CA ASN A 109 8.86 3.62 5.66
C ASN A 109 7.51 4.07 5.12
N ASN A 110 7.40 5.35 4.78
CA ASN A 110 6.23 5.95 4.14
C ASN A 110 6.20 5.82 2.61
N HIS A 111 7.08 5.01 2.02
CA HIS A 111 7.16 4.67 0.60
C HIS A 111 7.65 3.25 0.43
N LEU A 112 7.36 2.61 -0.71
CA LEU A 112 7.84 1.27 -1.02
C LEU A 112 9.33 1.29 -1.44
N PRO A 113 10.05 0.17 -1.28
CA PRO A 113 11.44 0.05 -1.72
C PRO A 113 11.58 0.39 -3.22
N ASN A 114 12.60 1.20 -3.54
CA ASN A 114 12.89 1.68 -4.89
C ASN A 114 11.73 2.42 -5.58
N LYS A 115 10.87 3.07 -4.77
CA LYS A 115 9.70 3.85 -5.22
C LYS A 115 9.50 5.06 -4.30
N GLU A 116 10.57 5.79 -4.01
CA GLU A 116 10.57 6.94 -3.08
C GLU A 116 9.63 8.05 -3.56
N GLU A 117 9.43 8.16 -4.87
CA GLU A 117 8.49 9.10 -5.49
C GLU A 117 7.01 8.73 -5.27
N LYS A 118 6.75 7.48 -4.82
CA LYS A 118 5.39 6.99 -4.57
C LYS A 118 5.13 6.93 -3.07
N LYS A 119 4.32 7.85 -2.57
CA LYS A 119 3.91 7.85 -1.17
C LYS A 119 2.96 6.70 -0.87
N LEU A 120 3.14 6.08 0.28
CA LEU A 120 2.25 5.01 0.74
C LEU A 120 1.03 5.62 1.42
N ILE A 121 -0.15 5.06 1.15
CA ILE A 121 -1.40 5.35 1.86
C ILE A 121 -1.98 4.01 2.32
N LEU A 122 -2.15 3.84 3.62
CA LEU A 122 -2.87 2.70 4.18
C LEU A 122 -4.35 3.05 4.35
N VAL A 123 -5.22 2.24 3.79
CA VAL A 123 -6.67 2.34 4.04
C VAL A 123 -6.99 1.33 5.15
N LEU A 124 -7.30 1.87 6.30
CA LEU A 124 -7.53 1.16 7.56
C LEU A 124 -9.01 1.29 7.96
N THR A 125 -9.39 0.64 9.04
CA THR A 125 -10.64 0.91 9.76
C THR A 125 -10.33 1.15 11.23
N GLU A 126 -11.31 1.52 12.03
CA GLU A 126 -11.20 1.67 13.49
C GLU A 126 -10.74 0.40 14.23
N GLN A 127 -10.65 -0.74 13.51
CA GLN A 127 -10.05 -1.97 14.05
C GLN A 127 -8.53 -1.89 14.20
N ALA A 128 -7.87 -0.95 13.54
CA ALA A 128 -6.43 -0.71 13.73
C ALA A 128 -6.16 -0.29 15.18
N SER A 129 -5.07 -0.80 15.76
CA SER A 129 -4.72 -0.45 17.13
C SER A 129 -4.19 0.98 17.23
N LYS A 130 -4.39 1.64 18.36
CA LYS A 130 -3.87 3.01 18.60
C LYS A 130 -2.34 3.03 18.50
N GLU A 131 -1.67 1.98 18.97
CA GLU A 131 -0.22 1.83 18.89
C GLU A 131 0.25 1.76 17.43
N HIS A 132 -0.47 1.07 16.56
CA HIS A 132 -0.15 1.01 15.14
C HIS A 132 -0.33 2.39 14.47
N LEU A 133 -1.40 3.10 14.78
CA LEU A 133 -1.63 4.45 14.25
C LEU A 133 -0.55 5.43 14.72
N LEU A 134 -0.14 5.36 16.00
CA LEU A 134 0.98 6.15 16.53
C LEU A 134 2.30 5.84 15.81
N TYR A 135 2.55 4.55 15.57
CA TYR A 135 3.71 4.14 14.78
C TYR A 135 3.69 4.73 13.37
N LEU A 136 2.56 4.64 12.66
CA LEU A 136 2.44 5.22 11.32
C LEU A 136 2.66 6.73 11.32
N ARG A 137 2.19 7.43 12.35
CA ARG A 137 2.44 8.86 12.54
C ARG A 137 3.93 9.14 12.76
N SER A 138 4.63 8.34 13.56
CA SER A 138 6.07 8.50 13.83
C SER A 138 6.94 8.37 12.57
N ILE A 139 6.58 7.49 11.65
CA ILE A 139 7.26 7.33 10.35
C ILE A 139 6.66 8.20 9.23
N LYS A 140 5.73 9.11 9.57
CA LYS A 140 5.02 9.99 8.64
C LYS A 140 4.37 9.23 7.47
N CYS A 141 3.81 8.06 7.74
CA CYS A 141 3.07 7.27 6.74
C CYS A 141 1.61 7.72 6.70
N ASN A 142 1.11 8.03 5.49
CA ASN A 142 -0.29 8.40 5.33
C ASN A 142 -1.20 7.21 5.63
N TYR A 143 -2.32 7.48 6.32
CA TYR A 143 -3.41 6.54 6.42
C TYR A 143 -4.78 7.23 6.40
N ILE A 144 -5.77 6.49 5.97
CA ILE A 144 -7.19 6.90 5.91
C ILE A 144 -7.99 5.86 6.67
N ILE A 145 -8.95 6.30 7.47
CA ILE A 145 -9.88 5.46 8.20
C ILE A 145 -11.21 5.41 7.46
N ALA A 146 -11.60 4.22 6.95
CA ALA A 146 -12.78 4.00 6.10
C ALA A 146 -13.78 3.02 6.73
#